data_73013fc862fe087ff6a58bf2d41075a6
#
_entry.id   73013fc862fe087ff6a58bf2d41075a6
#
_cell.length_a   1.000
_cell.length_b   1.000
_cell.length_c   1.000
_cell.angle_alpha   90.00
_cell.angle_beta   90.00
_cell.angle_gamma   90.00
#
_symmetry.space_group_name_H-M   'P 1'
#
loop_
_entity.id
_entity.type
_entity.pdbx_description
1 polymer ?
#
loop_
_entity_poly.entity_id
_entity_poly.type
_entity_poly.pdbx_seq_one_letter_code
_entity_poly.pdbx_strand_id
1 'polypeptide(L)'
;YLTLTLALGGLQFVWSVETGYGTPYLLSLGLKKSLLSLVWLAGPLSGLVTQPLVGALSDRCMSRFGRRRPYIMGATLLVVLCLVVIGWARELAGSQAAWVAVLAFYVLDFAINCIQACLRALLVDVLPASRQDQGTAWASRMIGVGNVVGYLLGFADLPRLLGVLGDTQLKVLSMLACLALMGSVCITCWFTPEQPLRQAPSARGLTHMFRQISRAFGSLPMVVRRVCTVQLFSWIGWFPFLFYSTTYVAALSDHSDEAEGARAGSFAMFTYALASLAFSLILPWLGRLLNVRLAVMWMAGLAVFGVAMLMTVFVESVPSATLLIGVCGFSWAVTIWVPFSIIGEAISKQGSGYALVGDAIPMHELGEHRPAMPVEAGTVLGIHNMYIVVPQFITAFASSLIFAVFERLGSVRHASEIAWVLRLGGVSSLVAV
;
A
#
# COMPACT_ATOMS: atom_id res chain seq x y z
N TYR A 1 -1.58 -20.34 3.36
CA TYR A 1 -1.53 -18.89 3.59
C TYR A 1 -0.15 -18.31 3.23
N LEU A 2 0.94 -18.87 3.75
CA LEU A 2 2.28 -18.35 3.52
C LEU A 2 2.59 -18.20 2.01
N THR A 3 2.43 -19.25 1.24
CA THR A 3 2.68 -19.25 -0.21
C THR A 3 1.77 -18.27 -0.96
N LEU A 4 0.50 -18.13 -0.55
CA LEU A 4 -0.47 -17.22 -1.15
C LEU A 4 -0.12 -15.74 -0.92
N THR A 5 0.51 -15.40 0.21
CA THR A 5 0.78 -14.00 0.61
C THR A 5 2.24 -13.59 0.48
N LEU A 6 3.15 -14.54 0.17
CA LEU A 6 4.59 -14.30 0.11
C LEU A 6 4.98 -13.19 -0.89
N ALA A 7 4.30 -13.15 -2.04
CA ALA A 7 4.55 -12.13 -3.07
C ALA A 7 4.24 -10.70 -2.57
N LEU A 8 3.35 -10.52 -1.59
CA LEU A 8 3.14 -9.21 -0.96
C LEU A 8 4.37 -8.74 -0.16
N GLY A 9 5.12 -9.67 0.45
CA GLY A 9 6.39 -9.35 1.10
C GLY A 9 7.47 -8.91 0.11
N GLY A 10 7.63 -9.65 -1.00
CA GLY A 10 8.55 -9.26 -2.08
C GLY A 10 8.18 -7.91 -2.69
N LEU A 11 6.88 -7.66 -2.91
CA LEU A 11 6.39 -6.39 -3.42
C LEU A 11 6.64 -5.24 -2.43
N GLN A 12 6.44 -5.47 -1.13
CA GLN A 12 6.70 -4.47 -0.10
C GLN A 12 8.19 -4.12 0.01
N PHE A 13 9.07 -5.08 -0.24
CA PHE A 13 10.49 -4.79 -0.31
C PHE A 13 10.83 -3.86 -1.49
N VAL A 14 10.23 -4.04 -2.67
CA VAL A 14 10.36 -3.10 -3.79
C VAL A 14 9.91 -1.69 -3.39
N TRP A 15 8.74 -1.57 -2.74
CA TRP A 15 8.25 -0.30 -2.19
C TRP A 15 9.24 0.36 -1.22
N SER A 16 9.87 -0.44 -0.34
CA SER A 16 10.86 0.09 0.61
C SER A 16 12.11 0.63 -0.07
N VAL A 17 12.57 -0.02 -1.15
CA VAL A 17 13.70 0.47 -1.96
C VAL A 17 13.34 1.77 -2.65
N GLU A 18 12.18 1.83 -3.28
CA GLU A 18 11.71 3.01 -3.99
C GLU A 18 11.56 4.21 -3.05
N THR A 19 10.84 4.06 -1.95
CA THR A 19 10.59 5.16 -1.01
C THR A 19 11.83 5.58 -0.24
N GLY A 20 12.73 4.64 0.09
CA GLY A 20 13.93 4.92 0.85
C GLY A 20 15.05 5.57 0.04
N TYR A 21 15.18 5.19 -1.24
CA TYR A 21 16.33 5.58 -2.06
C TYR A 21 15.97 6.40 -3.29
N GLY A 22 14.70 6.45 -3.70
CA GLY A 22 14.28 7.16 -4.92
C GLY A 22 14.62 8.64 -4.90
N THR A 23 14.29 9.36 -3.83
CA THR A 23 14.56 10.81 -3.72
C THR A 23 16.05 11.14 -3.73
N PRO A 24 16.91 10.56 -2.85
CA PRO A 24 18.34 10.83 -2.87
C PRO A 24 18.98 10.51 -4.22
N TYR A 25 18.55 9.42 -4.84
CA TYR A 25 19.08 9.00 -6.14
C TYR A 25 18.75 9.98 -7.26
N LEU A 26 17.48 10.40 -7.38
CA LEU A 26 17.08 11.37 -8.40
C LEU A 26 17.79 12.71 -8.25
N LEU A 27 18.01 13.17 -7.01
CA LEU A 27 18.80 14.37 -6.73
C LEU A 27 20.27 14.16 -7.15
N SER A 28 20.85 13.00 -6.90
CA SER A 28 22.22 12.67 -7.32
C SER A 28 22.38 12.61 -8.84
N LEU A 29 21.31 12.36 -9.59
CA LEU A 29 21.27 12.43 -11.05
C LEU A 29 21.10 13.86 -11.58
N GLY A 30 20.99 14.88 -10.71
CA GLY A 30 20.84 16.28 -11.07
C GLY A 30 19.40 16.73 -11.27
N LEU A 31 18.40 15.97 -10.83
CA LEU A 31 17.01 16.39 -10.87
C LEU A 31 16.80 17.55 -9.89
N LYS A 32 16.12 18.61 -10.37
CA LYS A 32 15.78 19.76 -9.51
C LYS A 32 14.77 19.36 -8.42
N LYS A 33 14.95 19.86 -7.19
CA LYS A 33 14.03 19.61 -6.06
C LYS A 33 12.57 19.93 -6.38
N SER A 34 12.32 20.98 -7.18
CA SER A 34 10.98 21.38 -7.61
C SER A 34 10.26 20.34 -8.48
N LEU A 35 11.00 19.45 -9.14
CA LEU A 35 10.44 18.39 -9.99
C LEU A 35 10.17 17.09 -9.21
N LEU A 36 10.72 16.92 -8.00
CA LEU A 36 10.50 15.73 -7.18
C LEU A 36 9.04 15.50 -6.83
N SER A 37 8.29 16.58 -6.57
CA SER A 37 6.85 16.48 -6.28
C SER A 37 6.06 15.88 -7.45
N LEU A 38 6.49 16.16 -8.70
CA LEU A 38 5.89 15.57 -9.90
C LEU A 38 6.23 14.08 -10.01
N VAL A 39 7.46 13.68 -9.65
CA VAL A 39 7.84 12.26 -9.67
C VAL A 39 6.99 11.48 -8.66
N TRP A 40 6.85 11.97 -7.45
CA TRP A 40 6.06 11.30 -6.40
C TRP A 40 4.54 11.34 -6.65
N LEU A 41 4.07 12.09 -7.66
CA LEU A 41 2.70 12.01 -8.13
C LEU A 41 2.40 10.67 -8.84
N ALA A 42 3.41 9.95 -9.30
CA ALA A 42 3.27 8.66 -9.98
C ALA A 42 2.54 7.64 -9.10
N GLY A 43 2.87 7.54 -7.80
CA GLY A 43 2.24 6.63 -6.86
C GLY A 43 0.72 6.80 -6.75
N PRO A 44 0.22 7.99 -6.34
CA PRO A 44 -1.23 8.24 -6.29
C PRO A 44 -1.92 8.09 -7.63
N LEU A 45 -1.31 8.57 -8.71
CA LEU A 45 -1.89 8.49 -10.05
C LEU A 45 -2.04 7.04 -10.51
N SER A 46 -0.98 6.24 -10.35
CA SER A 46 -1.00 4.82 -10.70
C SER A 46 -1.99 4.04 -9.83
N GLY A 47 -2.03 4.28 -8.53
CA GLY A 47 -2.97 3.64 -7.61
C GLY A 47 -4.43 3.96 -7.96
N LEU A 48 -4.73 5.22 -8.31
CA LEU A 48 -6.07 5.67 -8.66
C LEU A 48 -6.58 5.04 -9.96
N VAL A 49 -5.70 4.91 -10.95
CA VAL A 49 -6.06 4.45 -12.31
C VAL A 49 -5.86 2.94 -12.45
N THR A 50 -4.69 2.43 -12.08
CA THR A 50 -4.30 1.05 -12.38
C THR A 50 -5.11 0.04 -11.58
N GLN A 51 -5.32 0.27 -10.28
CA GLN A 51 -5.95 -0.75 -9.44
C GLN A 51 -7.39 -1.05 -9.85
N PRO A 52 -8.31 -0.07 -10.06
CA PRO A 52 -9.64 -0.38 -10.54
C PRO A 52 -9.65 -0.91 -11.96
N LEU A 53 -8.77 -0.40 -12.84
CA LEU A 53 -8.69 -0.85 -14.23
C LEU A 53 -8.21 -2.31 -14.33
N VAL A 54 -7.08 -2.62 -13.68
CA VAL A 54 -6.51 -3.97 -13.66
C VAL A 54 -7.42 -4.93 -12.88
N GLY A 55 -8.07 -4.45 -11.82
CA GLY A 55 -9.10 -5.21 -11.12
C GLY A 55 -10.17 -5.70 -12.09
N ALA A 56 -10.79 -4.78 -12.83
CA ALA A 56 -11.85 -5.09 -13.79
C ALA A 56 -11.37 -5.89 -15.02
N LEU A 57 -10.13 -5.66 -15.49
CA LEU A 57 -9.54 -6.41 -16.60
C LEU A 57 -9.23 -7.86 -16.20
N SER A 58 -8.59 -8.03 -15.04
CA SER A 58 -8.20 -9.36 -14.54
C SER A 58 -9.41 -10.19 -14.12
N ASP A 59 -10.52 -9.55 -13.68
CA ASP A 59 -11.79 -10.23 -13.43
C ASP A 59 -12.33 -10.94 -14.69
N ARG A 60 -11.98 -10.47 -15.89
CA ARG A 60 -12.44 -10.98 -17.18
C ARG A 60 -11.41 -11.83 -17.94
N CYS A 61 -10.26 -12.04 -17.36
CA CYS A 61 -9.18 -12.75 -18.04
C CYS A 61 -9.49 -14.23 -18.19
N MET A 62 -9.44 -14.72 -19.42
CA MET A 62 -9.70 -16.11 -19.79
C MET A 62 -8.42 -16.96 -19.98
N SER A 63 -7.30 -16.52 -19.40
CA SER A 63 -6.05 -17.25 -19.53
C SER A 63 -6.15 -18.65 -18.90
N ARG A 64 -5.56 -19.65 -19.58
CA ARG A 64 -5.37 -20.99 -19.03
C ARG A 64 -4.54 -21.04 -17.73
N PHE A 65 -3.75 -20.00 -17.48
CA PHE A 65 -2.92 -19.89 -16.28
C PHE A 65 -3.68 -19.30 -15.08
N GLY A 66 -4.96 -18.93 -15.24
CA GLY A 66 -5.77 -18.25 -14.24
C GLY A 66 -6.07 -16.80 -14.62
N ARG A 67 -6.87 -16.11 -13.80
CA ARG A 67 -7.31 -14.73 -14.06
C ARG A 67 -6.26 -13.69 -13.66
N ARG A 68 -5.60 -13.91 -12.52
CA ARG A 68 -4.69 -12.93 -11.87
C ARG A 68 -3.23 -13.16 -12.23
N ARG A 69 -2.79 -14.44 -12.35
CA ARG A 69 -1.39 -14.80 -12.59
C ARG A 69 -0.76 -14.13 -13.81
N PRO A 70 -1.42 -14.05 -14.99
CA PRO A 70 -0.80 -13.40 -16.15
C PRO A 70 -0.44 -11.95 -15.91
N TYR A 71 -1.30 -11.20 -15.18
CA TYR A 71 -1.05 -9.81 -14.81
C TYR A 71 0.07 -9.70 -13.79
N ILE A 72 0.08 -10.57 -12.75
CA ILE A 72 1.14 -10.61 -11.73
C ILE A 72 2.50 -10.87 -12.40
N MET A 73 2.60 -11.90 -13.24
CA MET A 73 3.86 -12.27 -13.90
C MET A 73 4.35 -11.20 -14.88
N GLY A 74 3.45 -10.70 -15.73
CA GLY A 74 3.79 -9.65 -16.71
C GLY A 74 4.23 -8.35 -16.03
N ALA A 75 3.52 -7.91 -15.00
CA ALA A 75 3.89 -6.73 -14.24
C ALA A 75 5.18 -6.95 -13.42
N THR A 76 5.44 -8.16 -12.91
CA THR A 76 6.71 -8.49 -12.23
C THR A 76 7.91 -8.32 -13.16
N LEU A 77 7.81 -8.82 -14.39
CA LEU A 77 8.88 -8.62 -15.38
C LEU A 77 9.11 -7.14 -15.69
N LEU A 78 8.04 -6.35 -15.73
CA LEU A 78 8.12 -4.90 -15.94
C LEU A 78 8.78 -4.21 -14.74
N VAL A 79 8.45 -4.59 -13.49
CA VAL A 79 9.11 -4.09 -12.27
C VAL A 79 10.60 -4.39 -12.30
N VAL A 80 10.99 -5.62 -12.64
CA VAL A 80 12.40 -6.02 -12.75
C VAL A 80 13.14 -5.17 -13.77
N LEU A 81 12.55 -4.98 -14.96
CA LEU A 81 13.13 -4.11 -15.99
C LEU A 81 13.30 -2.68 -15.48
N CYS A 82 12.28 -2.10 -14.84
CA CYS A 82 12.33 -0.74 -14.31
C CYS A 82 13.42 -0.61 -13.22
N LEU A 83 13.53 -1.56 -12.28
CA LEU A 83 14.56 -1.53 -11.24
C LEU A 83 15.96 -1.62 -11.81
N VAL A 84 16.17 -2.43 -12.84
CA VAL A 84 17.45 -2.49 -13.56
C VAL A 84 17.74 -1.17 -14.27
N VAL A 85 16.77 -0.62 -15.00
CA VAL A 85 16.93 0.69 -15.68
C VAL A 85 17.23 1.80 -14.67
N ILE A 86 16.55 1.85 -13.53
CA ILE A 86 16.80 2.83 -12.46
C ILE A 86 18.23 2.65 -11.91
N GLY A 87 18.61 1.43 -11.54
CA GLY A 87 19.95 1.17 -10.98
C GLY A 87 21.09 1.56 -11.89
N TRP A 88 20.94 1.38 -13.21
CA TRP A 88 21.96 1.64 -14.23
C TRP A 88 21.64 2.84 -15.12
N ALA A 89 20.79 3.78 -14.70
CA ALA A 89 20.37 4.91 -15.52
C ALA A 89 21.54 5.79 -15.96
N ARG A 90 22.57 5.96 -15.13
CA ARG A 90 23.77 6.74 -15.49
C ARG A 90 24.54 6.11 -16.63
N GLU A 91 24.74 4.81 -16.58
CA GLU A 91 25.46 4.05 -17.61
C GLU A 91 24.68 3.95 -18.92
N LEU A 92 23.35 3.80 -18.81
CA LEU A 92 22.46 3.66 -19.96
C LEU A 92 22.22 4.96 -20.71
N ALA A 93 22.07 6.09 -19.99
CA ALA A 93 21.56 7.32 -20.57
C ALA A 93 22.46 8.57 -20.35
N GLY A 94 23.58 8.46 -19.65
CA GLY A 94 24.55 9.54 -19.47
C GLY A 94 23.88 10.84 -18.98
N SER A 95 23.89 11.89 -19.79
CA SER A 95 23.29 13.19 -19.47
C SER A 95 21.76 13.17 -19.33
N GLN A 96 21.07 12.16 -19.87
CA GLN A 96 19.62 12.00 -19.79
C GLN A 96 19.18 11.06 -18.65
N ALA A 97 20.12 10.60 -17.82
CA ALA A 97 19.89 9.62 -16.77
C ALA A 97 18.73 10.00 -15.83
N ALA A 98 18.62 11.29 -15.46
CA ALA A 98 17.54 11.77 -14.60
C ALA A 98 16.14 11.55 -15.22
N TRP A 99 15.97 11.84 -16.49
CA TRP A 99 14.68 11.69 -17.19
C TRP A 99 14.34 10.24 -17.45
N VAL A 100 15.33 9.41 -17.79
CA VAL A 100 15.14 7.96 -17.94
C VAL A 100 14.74 7.33 -16.59
N ALA A 101 15.37 7.74 -15.50
CA ALA A 101 15.01 7.28 -14.16
C ALA A 101 13.58 7.72 -13.79
N VAL A 102 13.21 8.98 -14.03
CA VAL A 102 11.84 9.48 -13.77
C VAL A 102 10.80 8.66 -14.54
N LEU A 103 11.01 8.43 -15.83
CA LEU A 103 10.10 7.61 -16.64
C LEU A 103 10.01 6.18 -16.10
N ALA A 104 11.16 5.59 -15.72
CA ALA A 104 11.20 4.26 -15.15
C ALA A 104 10.47 4.19 -13.79
N PHE A 105 10.54 5.22 -12.93
CA PHE A 105 9.75 5.32 -11.70
C PHE A 105 8.24 5.35 -11.97
N TYR A 106 7.79 6.13 -12.95
CA TYR A 106 6.38 6.12 -13.33
C TYR A 106 5.89 4.74 -13.78
N VAL A 107 6.65 4.09 -14.66
CA VAL A 107 6.30 2.73 -15.13
C VAL A 107 6.36 1.72 -13.99
N LEU A 108 7.35 1.86 -13.09
CA LEU A 108 7.50 1.04 -11.88
C LEU A 108 6.25 1.11 -11.00
N ASP A 109 5.77 2.32 -10.68
CA ASP A 109 4.58 2.54 -9.86
C ASP A 109 3.33 1.91 -10.47
N PHE A 110 3.13 2.06 -11.79
CA PHE A 110 2.02 1.41 -12.50
C PHE A 110 2.10 -0.13 -12.41
N ALA A 111 3.31 -0.69 -12.57
CA ALA A 111 3.53 -2.13 -12.50
C ALA A 111 3.34 -2.67 -11.07
N ILE A 112 3.86 -1.99 -10.04
CA ILE A 112 3.68 -2.32 -8.63
C ILE A 112 2.19 -2.34 -8.27
N ASN A 113 1.44 -1.30 -8.66
CA ASN A 113 0.00 -1.22 -8.40
C ASN A 113 -0.80 -2.32 -9.14
N CYS A 114 -0.36 -2.73 -10.32
CA CYS A 114 -0.92 -3.88 -11.03
C CYS A 114 -0.74 -5.19 -10.24
N ILE A 115 0.47 -5.47 -9.76
CA ILE A 115 0.78 -6.65 -8.94
C ILE A 115 -0.06 -6.61 -7.66
N GLN A 116 -0.08 -5.47 -6.96
CA GLN A 116 -0.78 -5.30 -5.70
C GLN A 116 -2.28 -5.57 -5.84
N ALA A 117 -2.93 -5.01 -6.88
CA ALA A 117 -4.35 -5.23 -7.15
C ALA A 117 -4.65 -6.72 -7.37
N CYS A 118 -3.85 -7.38 -8.21
CA CYS A 118 -4.02 -8.79 -8.53
C CYS A 118 -3.74 -9.72 -7.34
N LEU A 119 -2.72 -9.45 -6.52
CA LEU A 119 -2.43 -10.27 -5.33
C LEU A 119 -3.53 -10.16 -4.28
N ARG A 120 -4.09 -8.97 -4.05
CA ARG A 120 -5.21 -8.78 -3.14
C ARG A 120 -6.48 -9.46 -3.66
N ALA A 121 -6.76 -9.34 -4.96
CA ALA A 121 -7.88 -10.03 -5.57
C ALA A 121 -7.71 -11.56 -5.54
N LEU A 122 -6.51 -12.07 -5.80
CA LEU A 122 -6.19 -13.50 -5.74
C LEU A 122 -6.47 -14.07 -4.33
N LEU A 123 -6.11 -13.33 -3.28
CA LEU A 123 -6.38 -13.73 -1.90
C LEU A 123 -7.89 -13.88 -1.65
N VAL A 124 -8.70 -12.92 -2.13
CA VAL A 124 -10.17 -12.98 -2.00
C VAL A 124 -10.77 -14.11 -2.84
N ASP A 125 -10.26 -14.33 -4.04
CA ASP A 125 -10.76 -15.36 -4.98
C ASP A 125 -10.48 -16.79 -4.48
N VAL A 126 -9.36 -17.00 -3.77
CA VAL A 126 -8.90 -18.35 -3.35
C VAL A 126 -9.46 -18.74 -1.98
N LEU A 127 -9.67 -17.79 -1.08
CA LEU A 127 -10.07 -18.10 0.30
C LEU A 127 -11.59 -17.98 0.48
N PRO A 128 -12.21 -18.94 1.20
CA PRO A 128 -13.61 -18.83 1.58
C PRO A 128 -13.82 -17.71 2.62
N ALA A 129 -15.07 -17.23 2.75
CA ALA A 129 -15.45 -16.14 3.64
C ALA A 129 -14.94 -16.34 5.08
N SER A 130 -15.02 -17.58 5.60
CA SER A 130 -14.59 -17.94 6.96
C SER A 130 -13.07 -17.89 7.20
N ARG A 131 -12.27 -17.74 6.14
CA ARG A 131 -10.80 -17.71 6.22
C ARG A 131 -10.17 -16.41 5.70
N GLN A 132 -11.00 -15.43 5.32
CA GLN A 132 -10.53 -14.14 4.80
C GLN A 132 -9.73 -13.34 5.85
N ASP A 133 -10.15 -13.38 7.12
CA ASP A 133 -9.44 -12.74 8.23
C ASP A 133 -8.03 -13.31 8.41
N GLN A 134 -7.88 -14.63 8.34
CA GLN A 134 -6.58 -15.29 8.45
C GLN A 134 -5.68 -14.99 7.26
N GLY A 135 -6.24 -15.01 6.04
CA GLY A 135 -5.50 -14.70 4.82
C GLY A 135 -4.99 -13.27 4.80
N THR A 136 -5.83 -12.31 5.16
CA THR A 136 -5.43 -10.89 5.24
C THR A 136 -4.48 -10.59 6.39
N ALA A 137 -4.58 -11.31 7.52
CA ALA A 137 -3.60 -11.25 8.61
C ALA A 137 -2.22 -11.76 8.15
N TRP A 138 -2.16 -12.87 7.38
CA TRP A 138 -0.92 -13.35 6.77
C TRP A 138 -0.35 -12.36 5.75
N ALA A 139 -1.21 -11.72 4.96
CA ALA A 139 -0.79 -10.65 4.03
C ALA A 139 -0.13 -9.48 4.80
N SER A 140 -0.74 -9.03 5.90
CA SER A 140 -0.18 -7.98 6.77
C SER A 140 1.20 -8.37 7.32
N ARG A 141 1.37 -9.63 7.74
CA ARG A 141 2.68 -10.14 8.23
C ARG A 141 3.73 -10.12 7.13
N MET A 142 3.40 -10.57 5.92
CA MET A 142 4.35 -10.57 4.79
C MET A 142 4.75 -9.14 4.40
N ILE A 143 3.80 -8.20 4.39
CA ILE A 143 4.08 -6.77 4.22
C ILE A 143 5.02 -6.26 5.32
N GLY A 144 4.75 -6.61 6.59
CA GLY A 144 5.61 -6.27 7.73
C GLY A 144 7.03 -6.81 7.58
N VAL A 145 7.18 -8.07 7.18
CA VAL A 145 8.49 -8.69 6.89
C VAL A 145 9.21 -7.94 5.77
N GLY A 146 8.50 -7.63 4.66
CA GLY A 146 9.07 -6.87 3.55
C GLY A 146 9.59 -5.50 3.98
N ASN A 147 8.85 -4.78 4.83
CA ASN A 147 9.28 -3.50 5.40
C ASN A 147 10.53 -3.64 6.27
N VAL A 148 10.52 -4.59 7.22
CA VAL A 148 11.65 -4.81 8.13
C VAL A 148 12.92 -5.17 7.35
N VAL A 149 12.80 -6.11 6.40
CA VAL A 149 13.93 -6.50 5.52
C VAL A 149 14.39 -5.31 4.69
N GLY A 150 13.47 -4.53 4.12
CA GLY A 150 13.80 -3.35 3.32
C GLY A 150 14.56 -2.29 4.10
N TYR A 151 14.09 -1.93 5.29
CA TYR A 151 14.76 -0.94 6.13
C TYR A 151 16.11 -1.45 6.69
N LEU A 152 16.17 -2.75 7.05
CA LEU A 152 17.41 -3.37 7.52
C LEU A 152 18.49 -3.39 6.44
N LEU A 153 18.15 -3.84 5.23
CA LEU A 153 19.08 -3.86 4.09
C LEU A 153 19.43 -2.44 3.62
N GLY A 154 18.50 -1.51 3.73
CA GLY A 154 18.77 -0.10 3.48
C GLY A 154 19.80 0.50 4.43
N PHE A 155 19.84 0.06 5.68
CA PHE A 155 20.81 0.52 6.67
C PHE A 155 22.20 -0.13 6.52
N ALA A 156 22.29 -1.34 5.98
CA ALA A 156 23.53 -2.08 5.79
C ALA A 156 24.39 -1.49 4.65
N ASP A 157 25.73 -1.54 4.77
CA ASP A 157 26.67 -1.17 3.69
C ASP A 157 26.78 -2.32 2.68
N LEU A 158 25.79 -2.40 1.80
CA LEU A 158 25.66 -3.52 0.86
C LEU A 158 26.74 -3.59 -0.21
N PRO A 159 27.29 -2.48 -0.77
CA PRO A 159 28.38 -2.56 -1.72
C PRO A 159 29.62 -3.27 -1.17
N ARG A 160 29.90 -3.14 0.13
CA ARG A 160 31.00 -3.87 0.77
C ARG A 160 30.71 -5.37 0.96
N LEU A 161 29.45 -5.71 1.23
CA LEU A 161 29.05 -7.08 1.49
C LEU A 161 28.75 -7.88 0.22
N LEU A 162 28.14 -7.24 -0.78
CA LEU A 162 27.58 -7.85 -1.98
C LEU A 162 27.96 -7.07 -3.26
N GLY A 163 29.20 -6.57 -3.33
CA GLY A 163 29.70 -5.77 -4.46
C GLY A 163 29.60 -6.46 -5.83
N VAL A 164 29.45 -7.79 -5.86
CA VAL A 164 29.19 -8.55 -7.11
C VAL A 164 27.87 -8.14 -7.77
N LEU A 165 26.88 -7.68 -6.98
CA LEU A 165 25.56 -7.28 -7.48
C LEU A 165 25.49 -5.81 -7.92
N GLY A 166 26.50 -5.00 -7.58
CA GLY A 166 26.58 -3.60 -7.96
C GLY A 166 27.56 -2.80 -7.10
N ASP A 167 28.01 -1.69 -7.64
CA ASP A 167 28.97 -0.77 -7.03
C ASP A 167 28.33 0.30 -6.14
N THR A 168 27.01 0.47 -6.23
CA THR A 168 26.24 1.42 -5.42
C THR A 168 25.18 0.72 -4.58
N GLN A 169 24.82 1.35 -3.45
CA GLN A 169 23.77 0.85 -2.54
C GLN A 169 22.45 0.58 -3.30
N LEU A 170 22.06 1.50 -4.18
CA LEU A 170 20.82 1.36 -4.94
C LEU A 170 20.86 0.19 -5.92
N LYS A 171 21.99 -0.03 -6.63
CA LYS A 171 22.13 -1.17 -7.55
C LYS A 171 21.96 -2.49 -6.83
N VAL A 172 22.67 -2.66 -5.69
CA VAL A 172 22.58 -3.89 -4.90
C VAL A 172 21.15 -4.09 -4.36
N LEU A 173 20.53 -3.04 -3.79
CA LEU A 173 19.15 -3.10 -3.32
C LEU A 173 18.17 -3.44 -4.44
N SER A 174 18.31 -2.84 -5.62
CA SER A 174 17.47 -3.13 -6.78
C SER A 174 17.58 -4.58 -7.21
N MET A 175 18.80 -5.14 -7.25
CA MET A 175 19.01 -6.56 -7.59
C MET A 175 18.40 -7.49 -6.54
N LEU A 176 18.58 -7.20 -5.25
CA LEU A 176 17.96 -7.98 -4.16
C LEU A 176 16.43 -7.89 -4.22
N ALA A 177 15.87 -6.72 -4.51
CA ALA A 177 14.43 -6.53 -4.68
C ALA A 177 13.89 -7.32 -5.89
N CYS A 178 14.60 -7.33 -7.01
CA CYS A 178 14.27 -8.16 -8.17
C CYS A 178 14.22 -9.65 -7.81
N LEU A 179 15.26 -10.15 -7.14
CA LEU A 179 15.35 -11.56 -6.73
C LEU A 179 14.24 -11.92 -5.74
N ALA A 180 13.98 -11.08 -4.74
CA ALA A 180 12.95 -11.28 -3.74
C ALA A 180 11.55 -11.27 -4.37
N LEU A 181 11.25 -10.29 -5.24
CA LEU A 181 9.96 -10.21 -5.93
C LEU A 181 9.76 -11.40 -6.87
N MET A 182 10.73 -11.69 -7.74
CA MET A 182 10.62 -12.81 -8.68
C MET A 182 10.44 -14.15 -7.94
N GLY A 183 11.28 -14.41 -6.93
CA GLY A 183 11.21 -15.65 -6.15
C GLY A 183 9.88 -15.79 -5.42
N SER A 184 9.41 -14.73 -4.76
CA SER A 184 8.14 -14.75 -4.04
C SER A 184 6.93 -14.86 -4.98
N VAL A 185 6.94 -14.19 -6.13
CA VAL A 185 5.89 -14.30 -7.16
C VAL A 185 5.88 -15.70 -7.79
N CYS A 186 7.04 -16.26 -8.12
CA CYS A 186 7.12 -17.64 -8.63
C CYS A 186 6.51 -18.64 -7.65
N ILE A 187 6.88 -18.55 -6.35
CA ILE A 187 6.33 -19.42 -5.31
C ILE A 187 4.80 -19.20 -5.19
N THR A 188 4.34 -17.97 -5.12
CA THR A 188 2.91 -17.66 -5.02
C THR A 188 2.13 -18.20 -6.22
N CYS A 189 2.60 -17.94 -7.43
CA CYS A 189 1.93 -18.41 -8.65
C CYS A 189 1.98 -19.94 -8.82
N TRP A 190 3.03 -20.60 -8.35
CA TRP A 190 3.17 -22.05 -8.47
C TRP A 190 2.25 -22.80 -7.50
N PHE A 191 2.25 -22.39 -6.24
CA PHE A 191 1.56 -23.11 -5.17
C PHE A 191 0.11 -22.65 -4.93
N THR A 192 -0.37 -21.57 -5.56
CA THR A 192 -1.73 -21.08 -5.36
C THR A 192 -2.63 -21.55 -6.51
N PRO A 193 -3.59 -22.45 -6.29
CA PRO A 193 -4.53 -22.87 -7.33
C PRO A 193 -5.47 -21.72 -7.71
N GLU A 194 -5.55 -21.38 -8.97
CA GLU A 194 -6.51 -20.42 -9.50
C GLU A 194 -7.37 -21.09 -10.58
N GLN A 195 -8.69 -20.91 -10.48
CA GLN A 195 -9.61 -21.47 -11.46
C GLN A 195 -9.74 -20.53 -12.67
N PRO A 196 -9.51 -21.02 -13.90
CA PRO A 196 -9.76 -20.23 -15.11
C PRO A 196 -11.25 -19.95 -15.28
N LEU A 197 -11.59 -18.81 -15.88
CA LEU A 197 -12.97 -18.49 -16.22
C LEU A 197 -13.48 -19.49 -17.28
N ARG A 198 -14.66 -20.07 -17.02
CA ARG A 198 -15.26 -21.08 -17.93
C ARG A 198 -16.09 -20.47 -19.06
N GLN A 199 -16.54 -19.22 -18.93
CA GLN A 199 -17.37 -18.53 -19.93
C GLN A 199 -16.78 -17.19 -20.28
N ALA A 200 -16.75 -16.87 -21.58
CA ALA A 200 -16.31 -15.57 -22.07
C ALA A 200 -17.29 -14.48 -21.62
N PRO A 201 -16.84 -13.45 -20.87
CA PRO A 201 -17.64 -12.27 -20.67
C PRO A 201 -17.89 -11.61 -22.03
N SER A 202 -19.09 -11.05 -22.25
CA SER A 202 -19.39 -10.35 -23.51
C SER A 202 -18.30 -9.31 -23.81
N ALA A 203 -17.72 -9.35 -25.03
CA ALA A 203 -16.69 -8.43 -25.49
C ALA A 203 -17.27 -7.00 -25.53
N ARG A 204 -17.09 -6.24 -24.48
CA ARG A 204 -17.51 -4.84 -24.37
C ARG A 204 -16.29 -3.96 -24.17
N GLY A 205 -16.17 -2.88 -24.96
CA GLY A 205 -14.99 -2.00 -24.99
C GLY A 205 -14.70 -1.28 -23.67
N LEU A 206 -13.57 -0.57 -23.60
CA LEU A 206 -13.09 0.18 -22.43
C LEU A 206 -14.15 1.13 -21.85
N THR A 207 -14.93 1.80 -22.69
CA THR A 207 -16.03 2.70 -22.27
C THR A 207 -17.08 1.97 -21.42
N HIS A 208 -17.38 0.72 -21.77
CA HIS A 208 -18.30 -0.10 -20.99
C HIS A 208 -17.69 -0.45 -19.61
N MET A 209 -16.39 -0.67 -19.56
CA MET A 209 -15.67 -0.98 -18.33
C MET A 209 -15.66 0.21 -17.38
N PHE A 210 -15.38 1.42 -17.86
CA PHE A 210 -15.52 2.64 -17.04
C PHE A 210 -16.96 2.83 -16.54
N ARG A 211 -17.96 2.59 -17.40
CA ARG A 211 -19.37 2.62 -16.99
C ARG A 211 -19.70 1.54 -15.94
N GLN A 212 -19.09 0.36 -16.04
CA GLN A 212 -19.25 -0.71 -15.04
C GLN A 212 -18.64 -0.31 -13.69
N ILE A 213 -17.42 0.24 -13.66
CA ILE A 213 -16.78 0.76 -12.44
C ILE A 213 -17.66 1.86 -11.84
N SER A 214 -18.12 2.82 -12.63
CA SER A 214 -19.00 3.90 -12.19
C SER A 214 -20.32 3.37 -11.60
N ARG A 215 -20.94 2.36 -12.20
CA ARG A 215 -22.13 1.70 -11.66
C ARG A 215 -21.83 0.94 -10.37
N ALA A 216 -20.67 0.27 -10.31
CA ALA A 216 -20.23 -0.46 -9.13
C ALA A 216 -20.09 0.45 -7.90
N PHE A 217 -19.67 1.71 -8.08
CA PHE A 217 -19.67 2.72 -6.99
C PHE A 217 -21.05 2.89 -6.34
N GLY A 218 -22.10 2.94 -7.15
CA GLY A 218 -23.48 3.06 -6.66
C GLY A 218 -24.06 1.78 -6.04
N SER A 219 -23.54 0.61 -6.46
CA SER A 219 -24.05 -0.72 -6.07
C SER A 219 -23.20 -1.44 -5.02
N LEU A 220 -22.19 -0.77 -4.43
CA LEU A 220 -21.38 -1.35 -3.36
C LEU A 220 -22.24 -1.81 -2.17
N PRO A 221 -21.99 -3.00 -1.60
CA PRO A 221 -22.62 -3.43 -0.37
C PRO A 221 -22.43 -2.38 0.74
N MET A 222 -23.43 -2.22 1.60
CA MET A 222 -23.40 -1.22 2.68
C MET A 222 -22.13 -1.36 3.55
N VAL A 223 -21.72 -2.59 3.85
CA VAL A 223 -20.51 -2.87 4.64
C VAL A 223 -19.26 -2.34 3.93
N VAL A 224 -19.10 -2.62 2.62
CA VAL A 224 -17.96 -2.15 1.83
C VAL A 224 -17.95 -0.62 1.76
N ARG A 225 -19.10 0.02 1.54
CA ARG A 225 -19.23 1.48 1.51
C ARG A 225 -18.79 2.11 2.83
N ARG A 226 -19.22 1.56 3.97
CA ARG A 226 -18.79 2.03 5.30
C ARG A 226 -17.30 1.89 5.49
N VAL A 227 -16.70 0.74 5.12
CA VAL A 227 -15.25 0.54 5.17
C VAL A 227 -14.52 1.57 4.30
N CYS A 228 -14.99 1.82 3.08
CA CYS A 228 -14.40 2.83 2.20
C CYS A 228 -14.44 4.24 2.83
N THR A 229 -15.56 4.62 3.46
CA THR A 229 -15.68 5.93 4.13
C THR A 229 -14.69 6.05 5.30
N VAL A 230 -14.60 5.04 6.16
CA VAL A 230 -13.63 5.01 7.26
C VAL A 230 -12.20 5.07 6.72
N GLN A 231 -11.89 4.33 5.66
CA GLN A 231 -10.57 4.36 5.01
C GLN A 231 -10.22 5.75 4.46
N LEU A 232 -11.16 6.47 3.88
CA LEU A 232 -10.93 7.84 3.39
C LEU A 232 -10.36 8.74 4.52
N PHE A 233 -11.05 8.79 5.65
CA PHE A 233 -10.61 9.60 6.80
C PHE A 233 -9.34 9.07 7.46
N SER A 234 -9.21 7.75 7.58
CA SER A 234 -8.01 7.10 8.12
C SER A 234 -6.77 7.46 7.32
N TRP A 235 -6.85 7.41 5.97
CA TRP A 235 -5.71 7.68 5.10
C TRP A 235 -5.37 9.17 4.97
N ILE A 236 -6.32 10.09 5.23
CA ILE A 236 -5.99 11.50 5.47
C ILE A 236 -5.00 11.63 6.66
N GLY A 237 -5.10 10.75 7.65
CA GLY A 237 -4.16 10.67 8.76
C GLY A 237 -2.84 9.99 8.42
N TRP A 238 -2.89 8.86 7.73
CA TRP A 238 -1.71 8.05 7.47
C TRP A 238 -0.71 8.69 6.51
N PHE A 239 -1.15 9.42 5.48
CA PHE A 239 -0.23 10.02 4.52
C PHE A 239 0.71 11.06 5.14
N PRO A 240 0.24 12.01 5.97
CA PRO A 240 1.16 12.90 6.71
C PRO A 240 2.18 12.12 7.54
N PHE A 241 1.75 11.08 8.24
CA PHE A 241 2.65 10.24 9.02
C PHE A 241 3.72 9.60 8.14
N LEU A 242 3.33 8.95 7.04
CA LEU A 242 4.27 8.27 6.15
C LEU A 242 5.26 9.24 5.47
N PHE A 243 4.81 10.46 5.14
CA PHE A 243 5.65 11.42 4.42
C PHE A 243 6.57 12.23 5.33
N TYR A 244 6.12 12.55 6.56
CA TYR A 244 6.78 13.55 7.36
C TYR A 244 7.34 13.03 8.68
N SER A 245 7.10 11.77 9.09
CA SER A 245 7.60 11.28 10.39
C SER A 245 9.11 11.29 10.50
N THR A 246 9.84 10.91 9.45
CA THR A 246 11.31 10.96 9.42
C THR A 246 11.83 12.39 9.56
N THR A 247 11.24 13.31 8.80
CA THR A 247 11.60 14.73 8.83
C THR A 247 11.22 15.37 10.16
N TYR A 248 10.09 14.96 10.77
CA TYR A 248 9.69 15.41 12.11
C TYR A 248 10.72 15.04 13.17
N VAL A 249 11.18 13.78 13.17
CA VAL A 249 12.20 13.33 14.11
C VAL A 249 13.54 14.03 13.86
N ALA A 250 13.94 14.18 12.60
CA ALA A 250 15.15 14.91 12.24
C ALA A 250 15.12 16.36 12.69
N ALA A 251 13.98 17.04 12.59
CA ALA A 251 13.81 18.42 13.03
C ALA A 251 13.80 18.60 14.58
N LEU A 252 13.69 17.51 15.34
CA LEU A 252 13.82 17.51 16.81
C LEU A 252 15.25 17.22 17.26
N SER A 253 16.14 16.80 16.37
CA SER A 253 17.55 16.58 16.71
C SER A 253 18.28 17.94 16.82
N ASP A 254 19.02 18.14 17.89
CA ASP A 254 19.84 19.37 18.11
C ASP A 254 21.11 19.38 17.26
N HIS A 255 21.30 18.39 16.40
CA HIS A 255 22.53 18.22 15.64
C HIS A 255 22.54 19.05 14.35
N SER A 256 23.63 19.79 14.17
CA SER A 256 23.95 20.49 12.91
C SER A 256 24.22 19.56 11.71
N ASP A 257 24.26 18.24 11.94
CA ASP A 257 24.51 17.22 10.94
C ASP A 257 23.17 16.63 10.42
N GLU A 258 22.78 17.00 9.21
CA GLU A 258 21.59 16.45 8.52
C GLU A 258 21.60 14.91 8.42
N ALA A 259 22.80 14.29 8.36
CA ALA A 259 22.92 12.84 8.26
C ALA A 259 22.54 12.16 9.59
N GLU A 260 22.83 12.76 10.72
CA GLU A 260 22.46 12.22 12.03
C GLU A 260 20.96 12.35 12.28
N GLY A 261 20.36 13.47 11.90
CA GLY A 261 18.91 13.66 11.92
C GLY A 261 18.18 12.64 11.05
N ALA A 262 18.66 12.37 9.84
CA ALA A 262 18.13 11.37 8.96
C ALA A 262 18.23 9.93 9.52
N ARG A 263 19.33 9.61 10.23
CA ARG A 263 19.50 8.32 10.92
C ARG A 263 18.50 8.18 12.08
N ALA A 264 18.30 9.24 12.88
CA ALA A 264 17.30 9.24 13.95
C ALA A 264 15.88 9.01 13.41
N GLY A 265 15.50 9.69 12.33
CA GLY A 265 14.23 9.48 11.64
C GLY A 265 14.06 8.05 11.11
N SER A 266 15.12 7.50 10.53
CA SER A 266 15.13 6.11 10.03
C SER A 266 15.01 5.10 11.16
N PHE A 267 15.65 5.34 12.30
CA PHE A 267 15.54 4.50 13.48
C PHE A 267 14.11 4.52 14.06
N ALA A 268 13.46 5.67 14.09
CA ALA A 268 12.06 5.77 14.51
C ALA A 268 11.13 4.95 13.59
N MET A 269 11.33 5.02 12.27
CA MET A 269 10.56 4.21 11.31
C MET A 269 10.88 2.72 11.39
N PHE A 270 12.11 2.34 11.71
CA PHE A 270 12.46 0.94 12.00
C PHE A 270 11.71 0.44 13.24
N THR A 271 11.66 1.22 14.33
CA THR A 271 10.91 0.91 15.54
C THR A 271 9.42 0.71 15.24
N TYR A 272 8.83 1.60 14.44
CA TYR A 272 7.47 1.46 13.95
C TYR A 272 7.25 0.19 13.13
N ALA A 273 8.13 -0.13 12.20
CA ALA A 273 8.01 -1.33 11.36
C ALA A 273 8.11 -2.62 12.20
N LEU A 274 9.04 -2.63 13.16
CA LEU A 274 9.20 -3.76 14.08
C LEU A 274 7.97 -3.95 14.98
N ALA A 275 7.46 -2.86 15.55
CA ALA A 275 6.23 -2.88 16.34
C ALA A 275 5.03 -3.35 15.50
N SER A 276 4.89 -2.84 14.28
CA SER A 276 3.84 -3.26 13.34
C SER A 276 3.90 -4.76 13.04
N LEU A 277 5.08 -5.29 12.76
CA LEU A 277 5.26 -6.73 12.54
C LEU A 277 4.89 -7.54 13.79
N ALA A 278 5.36 -7.14 14.98
CA ALA A 278 5.04 -7.81 16.23
C ALA A 278 3.52 -7.83 16.49
N PHE A 279 2.86 -6.68 16.34
CA PHE A 279 1.40 -6.61 16.50
C PHE A 279 0.65 -7.38 15.43
N SER A 280 1.13 -7.47 14.20
CA SER A 280 0.51 -8.30 13.17
C SER A 280 0.52 -9.80 13.51
N LEU A 281 1.46 -10.25 14.34
CA LEU A 281 1.51 -11.62 14.85
C LEU A 281 0.56 -11.83 16.05
N ILE A 282 0.52 -10.86 16.96
CA ILE A 282 -0.17 -10.98 18.24
C ILE A 282 -1.68 -10.70 18.11
N LEU A 283 -2.07 -9.66 17.40
CA LEU A 283 -3.45 -9.18 17.37
C LEU A 283 -4.47 -10.19 16.83
N PRO A 284 -4.22 -10.96 15.75
CA PRO A 284 -5.19 -11.95 15.30
C PRO A 284 -5.41 -13.08 16.29
N TRP A 285 -4.38 -13.44 17.07
CA TRP A 285 -4.50 -14.41 18.15
C TRP A 285 -5.24 -13.84 19.35
N LEU A 286 -4.86 -12.65 19.81
CA LEU A 286 -5.48 -11.96 20.93
C LEU A 286 -6.96 -11.64 20.68
N GLY A 287 -7.29 -11.17 19.47
CA GLY A 287 -8.67 -10.90 19.05
C GLY A 287 -9.58 -12.13 19.14
N ARG A 288 -9.07 -13.29 18.71
CA ARG A 288 -9.79 -14.57 18.87
C ARG A 288 -9.93 -15.00 20.32
N LEU A 289 -8.84 -14.88 21.10
CA LEU A 289 -8.83 -15.26 22.51
C LEU A 289 -9.84 -14.44 23.34
N LEU A 290 -9.89 -13.14 23.10
CA LEU A 290 -10.77 -12.19 23.78
C LEU A 290 -12.14 -12.04 23.11
N ASN A 291 -12.39 -12.75 22.01
CA ASN A 291 -13.63 -12.65 21.20
C ASN A 291 -13.97 -11.21 20.79
N VAL A 292 -12.97 -10.41 20.43
CA VAL A 292 -13.12 -9.02 20.03
C VAL A 292 -13.50 -8.95 18.56
N ARG A 293 -14.54 -8.18 18.21
CA ARG A 293 -14.93 -7.95 16.81
C ARG A 293 -13.86 -7.16 16.06
N LEU A 294 -13.59 -7.54 14.82
CA LEU A 294 -12.60 -6.86 13.96
C LEU A 294 -12.84 -5.34 13.88
N ALA A 295 -14.11 -4.90 13.77
CA ALA A 295 -14.44 -3.48 13.74
C ALA A 295 -13.99 -2.74 15.01
N VAL A 296 -14.13 -3.35 16.20
CA VAL A 296 -13.68 -2.76 17.46
C VAL A 296 -12.16 -2.65 17.52
N MET A 297 -11.44 -3.67 17.05
CA MET A 297 -9.98 -3.62 16.95
C MET A 297 -9.53 -2.48 16.01
N TRP A 298 -10.24 -2.29 14.90
CA TRP A 298 -9.93 -1.23 13.96
C TRP A 298 -10.19 0.16 14.55
N MET A 299 -11.35 0.36 15.19
CA MET A 299 -11.65 1.60 15.92
C MET A 299 -10.60 1.90 16.99
N ALA A 300 -10.17 0.91 17.77
CA ALA A 300 -9.09 1.08 18.75
C ALA A 300 -7.77 1.48 18.09
N GLY A 301 -7.41 0.87 16.95
CA GLY A 301 -6.23 1.23 16.18
C GLY A 301 -6.29 2.68 15.68
N LEU A 302 -7.42 3.12 15.12
CA LEU A 302 -7.62 4.49 14.65
C LEU A 302 -7.58 5.50 15.81
N ALA A 303 -8.17 5.17 16.96
CA ALA A 303 -8.15 6.00 18.15
C ALA A 303 -6.72 6.16 18.70
N VAL A 304 -5.97 5.06 18.82
CA VAL A 304 -4.57 5.08 19.26
C VAL A 304 -3.72 5.95 18.34
N PHE A 305 -3.87 5.79 17.02
CA PHE A 305 -3.15 6.62 16.04
C PHE A 305 -3.53 8.09 16.17
N GLY A 306 -4.83 8.40 16.25
CA GLY A 306 -5.32 9.76 16.37
C GLY A 306 -4.79 10.45 17.62
N VAL A 307 -4.86 9.77 18.78
CA VAL A 307 -4.32 10.27 20.05
C VAL A 307 -2.80 10.43 19.97
N ALA A 308 -2.07 9.46 19.42
CA ALA A 308 -0.62 9.57 19.25
C ALA A 308 -0.24 10.79 18.41
N MET A 309 -0.93 11.06 17.30
CA MET A 309 -0.65 12.26 16.50
C MET A 309 -0.95 13.57 17.26
N LEU A 310 -1.99 13.62 18.09
CA LEU A 310 -2.27 14.77 18.92
C LEU A 310 -1.22 14.95 20.03
N MET A 311 -0.68 13.85 20.59
CA MET A 311 0.38 13.88 21.59
C MET A 311 1.70 14.49 21.10
N THR A 312 1.88 14.70 19.79
CA THR A 312 3.02 15.49 19.25
C THR A 312 3.11 16.90 19.85
N VAL A 313 2.08 17.39 20.54
CA VAL A 313 2.11 18.65 21.33
C VAL A 313 3.13 18.58 22.46
N PHE A 314 3.32 17.39 23.06
CA PHE A 314 4.18 17.18 24.23
C PHE A 314 5.54 16.59 23.86
N VAL A 315 5.82 16.42 22.58
CA VAL A 315 7.06 15.81 22.09
C VAL A 315 8.10 16.89 21.84
N GLU A 316 9.20 16.83 22.62
CA GLU A 316 10.30 17.79 22.54
C GLU A 316 11.67 17.13 22.27
N SER A 317 11.72 15.79 22.21
CA SER A 317 12.97 15.05 22.05
C SER A 317 12.84 13.89 21.06
N VAL A 318 13.98 13.51 20.45
CA VAL A 318 14.07 12.37 19.55
C VAL A 318 13.58 11.05 20.19
N PRO A 319 13.94 10.70 21.45
CA PRO A 319 13.43 9.48 22.07
C PRO A 319 11.90 9.47 22.25
N SER A 320 11.30 10.61 22.67
CA SER A 320 9.85 10.69 22.83
C SER A 320 9.12 10.61 21.49
N ALA A 321 9.66 11.21 20.42
CA ALA A 321 9.14 11.08 19.06
C ALA A 321 9.23 9.63 18.56
N THR A 322 10.38 8.98 18.79
CA THR A 322 10.60 7.57 18.41
C THR A 322 9.60 6.64 19.11
N LEU A 323 9.36 6.82 20.40
CA LEU A 323 8.36 6.05 21.14
C LEU A 323 6.96 6.26 20.57
N LEU A 324 6.57 7.50 20.30
CA LEU A 324 5.27 7.85 19.74
C LEU A 324 5.05 7.22 18.37
N ILE A 325 6.05 7.31 17.50
CA ILE A 325 6.05 6.68 16.17
C ILE A 325 5.99 5.16 16.30
N GLY A 326 6.72 4.56 17.24
CA GLY A 326 6.67 3.13 17.53
C GLY A 326 5.28 2.64 17.92
N VAL A 327 4.56 3.40 18.76
CA VAL A 327 3.16 3.08 19.15
C VAL A 327 2.23 3.04 17.93
N CYS A 328 2.45 3.87 16.91
CA CYS A 328 1.67 3.83 15.67
C CYS A 328 1.81 2.51 14.90
N GLY A 329 2.83 1.70 15.20
CA GLY A 329 2.98 0.35 14.63
C GLY A 329 1.79 -0.58 14.96
N PHE A 330 1.21 -0.47 16.17
CA PHE A 330 -0.05 -1.16 16.50
C PHE A 330 -1.18 -0.77 15.53
N SER A 331 -1.38 0.53 15.36
CA SER A 331 -2.44 1.07 14.49
C SER A 331 -2.26 0.68 13.04
N TRP A 332 -1.01 0.64 12.56
CA TRP A 332 -0.70 0.20 11.20
C TRP A 332 -1.02 -1.27 10.96
N ALA A 333 -0.64 -2.15 11.89
CA ALA A 333 -0.93 -3.57 11.79
C ALA A 333 -2.43 -3.84 11.61
N VAL A 334 -3.28 -3.10 12.34
CA VAL A 334 -4.74 -3.20 12.24
C VAL A 334 -5.25 -2.60 10.92
N THR A 335 -4.71 -1.45 10.51
CA THR A 335 -5.13 -0.73 9.28
C THR A 335 -4.86 -1.53 8.00
N ILE A 336 -3.75 -2.26 7.94
CA ILE A 336 -3.41 -3.08 6.77
C ILE A 336 -4.16 -4.42 6.75
N TRP A 337 -4.63 -4.89 7.89
CA TRP A 337 -5.30 -6.18 8.02
C TRP A 337 -6.83 -6.08 7.97
N VAL A 338 -7.44 -5.35 8.91
CA VAL A 338 -8.88 -5.45 9.21
C VAL A 338 -9.79 -4.98 8.07
N PRO A 339 -9.57 -3.84 7.40
CA PRO A 339 -10.44 -3.40 6.32
C PRO A 339 -10.53 -4.41 5.18
N PHE A 340 -9.39 -4.98 4.80
CA PHE A 340 -9.32 -6.00 3.74
C PHE A 340 -10.00 -7.31 4.15
N SER A 341 -9.92 -7.69 5.44
CA SER A 341 -10.63 -8.83 5.99
C SER A 341 -12.15 -8.66 5.87
N ILE A 342 -12.67 -7.50 6.30
CA ILE A 342 -14.11 -7.21 6.26
C ILE A 342 -14.61 -7.17 4.81
N ILE A 343 -13.87 -6.54 3.90
CA ILE A 343 -14.23 -6.49 2.47
C ILE A 343 -14.19 -7.89 1.85
N GLY A 344 -13.13 -8.66 2.10
CA GLY A 344 -12.98 -10.02 1.58
C GLY A 344 -14.10 -10.94 2.03
N GLU A 345 -14.46 -10.87 3.31
CA GLU A 345 -15.60 -11.62 3.85
C GLU A 345 -16.93 -11.23 3.20
N ALA A 346 -17.17 -9.91 3.03
CA ALA A 346 -18.38 -9.40 2.39
C ALA A 346 -18.52 -9.85 0.93
N ILE A 347 -17.43 -9.83 0.16
CA ILE A 347 -17.41 -10.29 -1.24
C ILE A 347 -17.66 -11.80 -1.31
N SER A 348 -16.97 -12.59 -0.48
CA SER A 348 -17.09 -14.05 -0.49
C SER A 348 -18.48 -14.51 -0.07
N LYS A 349 -19.13 -13.84 0.89
CA LYS A 349 -20.53 -14.13 1.27
C LYS A 349 -21.53 -13.85 0.15
N GLN A 350 -21.32 -12.76 -0.61
CA GLN A 350 -22.16 -12.48 -1.78
C GLN A 350 -22.04 -13.56 -2.83
N GLY A 351 -20.82 -13.99 -3.17
CA GLY A 351 -20.59 -15.07 -4.13
C GLY A 351 -21.25 -16.38 -3.73
N SER A 352 -21.19 -16.76 -2.46
CA SER A 352 -21.81 -17.99 -1.94
C SER A 352 -23.35 -17.92 -1.95
N GLY A 353 -23.95 -16.75 -1.65
CA GLY A 353 -25.41 -16.54 -1.69
C GLY A 353 -25.97 -16.71 -3.11
N TYR A 354 -25.25 -16.23 -4.12
CA TYR A 354 -25.64 -16.41 -5.52
C TYR A 354 -25.54 -17.87 -6.02
N ALA A 355 -24.53 -18.60 -5.58
CA ALA A 355 -24.39 -20.02 -5.91
C ALA A 355 -25.59 -20.83 -5.36
N LEU A 356 -25.99 -20.56 -4.11
CA LEU A 356 -27.14 -21.23 -3.49
C LEU A 356 -28.47 -20.88 -4.16
N VAL A 357 -28.65 -19.64 -4.60
CA VAL A 357 -29.88 -19.19 -5.30
C VAL A 357 -29.90 -19.74 -6.74
N GLY A 358 -28.74 -19.78 -7.43
CA GLY A 358 -28.62 -20.32 -8.79
C GLY A 358 -28.92 -21.83 -8.87
N ASP A 359 -28.59 -22.57 -7.81
CA ASP A 359 -28.88 -24.00 -7.73
C ASP A 359 -30.34 -24.33 -7.26
N ALA A 360 -30.99 -23.37 -6.59
CA ALA A 360 -32.30 -23.58 -5.95
C ALA A 360 -33.51 -23.09 -6.78
N ILE A 361 -33.30 -22.16 -7.74
CA ILE A 361 -34.41 -21.57 -8.51
C ILE A 361 -34.08 -21.62 -10.01
N PRO A 362 -34.94 -22.24 -10.85
CA PRO A 362 -34.78 -22.21 -12.30
C PRO A 362 -34.76 -20.79 -12.84
N MET A 363 -33.81 -20.47 -13.71
CA MET A 363 -33.61 -19.10 -14.29
C MET A 363 -34.85 -18.50 -14.96
N HIS A 364 -35.85 -19.32 -15.25
CA HIS A 364 -37.12 -18.93 -15.89
C HIS A 364 -38.10 -18.24 -14.89
N GLU A 365 -37.97 -18.53 -13.59
CA GLU A 365 -38.88 -17.98 -12.54
C GLU A 365 -38.41 -16.68 -11.91
N LEU A 366 -37.18 -16.22 -12.18
CA LEU A 366 -36.66 -14.92 -11.77
C LEU A 366 -37.21 -13.85 -12.72
N GLY A 367 -38.43 -13.36 -12.45
CA GLY A 367 -39.02 -12.23 -13.15
C GLY A 367 -38.16 -10.97 -13.13
N GLU A 368 -38.72 -9.79 -13.42
CA GLU A 368 -38.00 -8.48 -13.54
C GLU A 368 -37.10 -8.08 -12.36
N HIS A 369 -37.17 -8.77 -11.22
CA HIS A 369 -36.30 -8.62 -10.05
C HIS A 369 -35.07 -9.54 -10.14
N ARG A 370 -34.27 -9.42 -11.24
CA ARG A 370 -32.93 -10.02 -11.25
C ARG A 370 -32.10 -9.35 -10.15
N PRO A 371 -31.63 -10.13 -9.13
CA PRO A 371 -30.70 -9.58 -8.18
C PRO A 371 -29.49 -9.04 -8.96
N ALA A 372 -29.00 -7.85 -8.61
CA ALA A 372 -27.86 -7.23 -9.27
C ALA A 372 -26.69 -8.23 -9.27
N MET A 373 -26.08 -8.48 -10.43
CA MET A 373 -24.93 -9.41 -10.56
C MET A 373 -23.89 -9.07 -9.48
N PRO A 374 -23.28 -10.07 -8.81
CA PRO A 374 -22.27 -9.80 -7.79
C PRO A 374 -21.14 -8.98 -8.40
N VAL A 375 -20.75 -7.91 -7.73
CA VAL A 375 -19.60 -7.11 -8.16
C VAL A 375 -18.34 -7.93 -7.90
N GLU A 376 -17.52 -8.13 -8.92
CA GLU A 376 -16.33 -8.97 -8.85
C GLU A 376 -15.26 -8.39 -7.90
N ALA A 377 -14.49 -9.27 -7.26
CA ALA A 377 -13.54 -8.93 -6.21
C ALA A 377 -12.52 -7.86 -6.62
N GLY A 378 -11.97 -7.97 -7.83
CA GLY A 378 -10.99 -7.02 -8.35
C GLY A 378 -11.57 -5.61 -8.51
N THR A 379 -12.80 -5.50 -9.01
CA THR A 379 -13.50 -4.22 -9.16
C THR A 379 -13.78 -3.57 -7.80
N VAL A 380 -14.26 -4.35 -6.82
CA VAL A 380 -14.53 -3.83 -5.45
C VAL A 380 -13.25 -3.34 -4.78
N LEU A 381 -12.18 -4.14 -4.83
CA LEU A 381 -10.89 -3.78 -4.24
C LEU A 381 -10.25 -2.59 -4.97
N GLY A 382 -10.42 -2.49 -6.28
CA GLY A 382 -9.98 -1.33 -7.05
C GLY A 382 -10.70 -0.05 -6.61
N ILE A 383 -12.03 -0.09 -6.44
CA ILE A 383 -12.81 1.02 -5.90
C ILE A 383 -12.36 1.36 -4.47
N HIS A 384 -12.19 0.36 -3.61
CA HIS A 384 -11.68 0.57 -2.24
C HIS A 384 -10.32 1.27 -2.25
N ASN A 385 -9.42 0.91 -3.18
CA ASN A 385 -8.13 1.58 -3.31
C ASN A 385 -8.25 3.05 -3.71
N MET A 386 -9.27 3.45 -4.48
CA MET A 386 -9.50 4.87 -4.78
C MET A 386 -9.76 5.68 -3.49
N TYR A 387 -10.47 5.11 -2.51
CA TYR A 387 -10.70 5.74 -1.19
C TYR A 387 -9.42 5.79 -0.33
N ILE A 388 -8.41 4.97 -0.62
CA ILE A 388 -7.09 5.04 0.00
C ILE A 388 -6.24 6.12 -0.66
N VAL A 389 -6.29 6.23 -2.00
CA VAL A 389 -5.39 7.09 -2.77
C VAL A 389 -5.85 8.54 -2.82
N VAL A 390 -7.16 8.82 -2.93
CA VAL A 390 -7.69 10.18 -2.95
C VAL A 390 -7.24 11.03 -1.75
N PRO A 391 -7.21 10.53 -0.51
CA PRO A 391 -6.62 11.22 0.63
C PRO A 391 -5.20 11.75 0.43
N GLN A 392 -4.39 11.09 -0.38
CA GLN A 392 -3.01 11.52 -0.64
C GLN A 392 -2.94 12.90 -1.30
N PHE A 393 -3.84 13.16 -2.25
CA PHE A 393 -3.96 14.49 -2.87
C PHE A 393 -4.48 15.53 -1.87
N ILE A 394 -5.48 15.15 -1.07
CA ILE A 394 -6.06 16.04 -0.05
C ILE A 394 -4.99 16.45 0.97
N THR A 395 -4.23 15.48 1.46
CA THR A 395 -3.17 15.73 2.46
C THR A 395 -2.00 16.49 1.90
N ALA A 396 -1.59 16.24 0.65
CA ALA A 396 -0.55 17.01 -0.02
C ALA A 396 -0.94 18.49 -0.12
N PHE A 397 -2.18 18.77 -0.53
CA PHE A 397 -2.69 20.15 -0.58
C PHE A 397 -2.80 20.79 0.80
N ALA A 398 -3.38 20.09 1.79
CA ALA A 398 -3.53 20.60 3.15
C ALA A 398 -2.17 20.85 3.81
N SER A 399 -1.19 19.96 3.61
CA SER A 399 0.18 20.16 4.13
C SER A 399 0.85 21.37 3.52
N SER A 400 0.72 21.54 2.20
CA SER A 400 1.27 22.72 1.50
C SER A 400 0.67 24.02 2.02
N LEU A 401 -0.63 24.05 2.30
CA LEU A 401 -1.31 25.21 2.87
C LEU A 401 -0.81 25.52 4.30
N ILE A 402 -0.67 24.50 5.14
CA ILE A 402 -0.15 24.66 6.51
C ILE A 402 1.27 25.24 6.46
N PHE A 403 2.17 24.66 5.66
CA PHE A 403 3.54 25.15 5.52
C PHE A 403 3.58 26.60 5.02
N ALA A 404 2.77 26.97 4.02
CA ALA A 404 2.69 28.35 3.52
C ALA A 404 2.19 29.34 4.58
N VAL A 405 1.29 28.95 5.47
CA VAL A 405 0.83 29.77 6.60
C VAL A 405 1.96 30.00 7.60
N PHE A 406 2.69 28.93 7.99
CA PHE A 406 3.82 29.07 8.93
C PHE A 406 4.98 29.88 8.36
N GLU A 407 5.28 29.74 7.08
CA GLU A 407 6.27 30.55 6.38
C GLU A 407 5.93 32.06 6.46
N ARG A 408 4.65 32.40 6.23
CA ARG A 408 4.17 33.79 6.35
C ARG A 408 4.20 34.34 7.79
N LEU A 409 4.03 33.47 8.78
CA LEU A 409 4.07 33.82 10.21
C LEU A 409 5.50 33.92 10.74
N GLY A 410 6.53 33.62 9.92
CA GLY A 410 7.93 33.67 10.32
C GLY A 410 8.30 32.64 11.39
N SER A 411 7.67 31.47 11.36
CA SER A 411 7.95 30.39 12.32
C SER A 411 9.40 29.91 12.18
N VAL A 412 10.11 29.86 13.32
CA VAL A 412 11.54 29.49 13.37
C VAL A 412 11.75 27.98 13.61
N ARG A 413 10.68 27.23 13.96
CA ARG A 413 10.79 25.82 14.33
C ARG A 413 10.09 24.91 13.29
N HIS A 414 10.86 24.35 12.37
CA HIS A 414 10.36 23.39 11.38
C HIS A 414 9.63 22.17 12.00
N ALA A 415 10.06 21.69 13.17
CA ALA A 415 9.37 20.62 13.89
C ALA A 415 7.92 20.99 14.25
N SER A 416 7.63 22.25 14.58
CA SER A 416 6.28 22.71 14.91
C SER A 416 5.34 22.67 13.70
N GLU A 417 5.81 23.05 12.54
CA GLU A 417 5.03 23.05 11.29
C GLU A 417 4.60 21.63 10.91
N ILE A 418 5.56 20.72 10.95
CA ILE A 418 5.32 19.28 10.64
C ILE A 418 4.37 18.68 11.67
N ALA A 419 4.53 19.03 12.97
CA ALA A 419 3.64 18.56 14.02
C ALA A 419 2.18 18.96 13.78
N TRP A 420 1.89 20.15 13.23
CA TRP A 420 0.53 20.55 12.88
C TRP A 420 -0.07 19.70 11.76
N VAL A 421 0.74 19.35 10.76
CA VAL A 421 0.31 18.43 9.69
C VAL A 421 0.00 17.05 10.26
N LEU A 422 0.81 16.52 11.17
CA LEU A 422 0.56 15.25 11.86
C LEU A 422 -0.71 15.30 12.71
N ARG A 423 -0.96 16.40 13.44
CA ARG A 423 -2.18 16.61 14.26
C ARG A 423 -3.44 16.67 13.41
N LEU A 424 -3.40 17.35 12.25
CA LEU A 424 -4.51 17.32 11.30
C LEU A 424 -4.85 15.87 10.91
N GLY A 425 -3.82 15.07 10.63
CA GLY A 425 -3.98 13.64 10.39
C GLY A 425 -4.59 12.89 11.57
N GLY A 426 -4.18 13.23 12.80
CA GLY A 426 -4.73 12.68 14.03
C GLY A 426 -6.23 12.97 14.19
N VAL A 427 -6.64 14.21 13.97
CA VAL A 427 -8.07 14.61 14.01
C VAL A 427 -8.87 13.83 12.98
N SER A 428 -8.38 13.73 11.74
CA SER A 428 -9.07 12.96 10.69
C SER A 428 -9.22 11.48 11.05
N SER A 429 -8.19 10.87 11.68
CA SER A 429 -8.28 9.48 12.15
C SER A 429 -9.32 9.30 13.26
N LEU A 430 -9.48 10.27 14.18
CA LEU A 430 -10.51 10.23 15.21
C LEU A 430 -11.93 10.42 14.63
N VAL A 431 -12.08 11.18 13.55
CA VAL A 431 -13.37 11.29 12.82
C VAL A 431 -13.74 9.96 12.16
N ALA A 432 -12.77 9.12 11.85
CA ALA A 432 -12.98 7.79 11.25
C ALA A 432 -13.48 6.74 12.27
N VAL A 433 -13.35 6.99 13.59
CA VAL A 433 -13.79 6.11 14.69
C VAL A 433 -15.29 6.18 14.88
#